data_8f7f11fd447655d562945526cd11ba89
#
_entry.id   8f7f11fd447655d562945526cd11ba89
#
_cell.length_a   1.000
_cell.length_b   1.000
_cell.length_c   1.000
_cell.angle_alpha   90.00
_cell.angle_beta   90.00
_cell.angle_gamma   90.00
#
_symmetry.space_group_name_H-M   'P 1'
#
loop_
_entity.id
_entity.type
_entity.pdbx_description
1 polymer ?
#
loop_
_entity_poly.entity_id
_entity_poly.type
_entity_poly.pdbx_seq_one_letter_code
_entity_poly.pdbx_strand_id
1 'polypeptide(L)'
;MKKQNSNSFISVVMLAAMMFLYQGKLAATEVVDGVYIWQFSTEQPWPLGYNQDIGKPDALTYNRDEYSSEFFQRINNALPERQLNEAFITDDDGSTIHLTEEAEVFITFIHEGAGYRNSFGYFVFDPENPPTTPADVSEVIVFPNLSYPHMTNGHRLSIGTFPADTHIGFFIAANGFWWDTGVKPYAVPYYYSLQGLNPEADPSLRQHTVTLYDDEVSEVIIGFEDLPRTWGDNDFNDAVFSVKSTPANAISSLNLVSIPEVNDSDADGVPDETDEFPDDFNRAYSSYYPSADGKVTLAFEDNWPKVGDYDFNDLVVRERLQTTYNSDGQISGFILHGEIAARGASHHNGFALRLMDMTPDTVGASTLTINGTTFEKSPESFQTDAVIQLWSDSHQFTTTGESGQCTHFNTNKSCSEFEPVPFTLDVEFTTGVSTLNHSSFDFFIFRTEDRSHEIHFANYPPTDLFDAGRFGRFDDTSDANTQRYFKNVNNLPWGIKISDDWNYPREYIDILWAYPAFEQWVESSGVEATNWHQISDRSTHYYVAE
;
A
#
# COMPACT_ATOMS: atom_id res chain seq x y z
N MET A 1 45.84 -72.26 5.36
CA MET A 1 46.41 -70.98 5.78
C MET A 1 45.94 -69.84 4.89
N LYS A 2 45.30 -68.88 5.51
CA LYS A 2 44.95 -67.55 4.97
C LYS A 2 43.90 -67.45 3.86
N LYS A 3 42.67 -67.46 4.25
CA LYS A 3 41.59 -66.69 3.62
C LYS A 3 41.26 -65.55 4.61
N GLN A 4 41.55 -64.35 4.27
CA GLN A 4 40.98 -63.15 4.87
C GLN A 4 41.18 -61.94 3.91
N ASN A 5 40.12 -61.16 3.78
CA ASN A 5 39.99 -59.81 3.20
C ASN A 5 39.57 -59.77 1.73
N SER A 6 38.26 -59.92 1.52
CA SER A 6 37.60 -59.34 0.33
C SER A 6 36.20 -58.75 0.62
N ASN A 7 35.77 -58.69 1.91
CA ASN A 7 34.43 -58.21 2.24
C ASN A 7 34.32 -56.74 2.66
N SER A 8 35.42 -56.02 2.77
CA SER A 8 35.39 -54.61 3.19
C SER A 8 35.20 -53.61 2.05
N PHE A 9 35.63 -53.97 0.82
CA PHE A 9 35.52 -53.11 -0.34
C PHE A 9 34.14 -53.14 -1.03
N ILE A 10 33.41 -54.22 -0.87
CA ILE A 10 32.07 -54.36 -1.49
C ILE A 10 31.01 -53.62 -0.69
N SER A 11 31.17 -53.48 0.62
CA SER A 11 30.24 -52.71 1.47
C SER A 11 30.29 -51.20 1.29
N VAL A 12 31.51 -50.66 1.02
CA VAL A 12 31.67 -49.19 0.79
C VAL A 12 31.18 -48.81 -0.61
N VAL A 13 31.39 -49.67 -1.62
CA VAL A 13 30.90 -49.42 -2.98
C VAL A 13 29.37 -49.60 -3.06
N MET A 14 28.77 -50.49 -2.26
CA MET A 14 27.30 -50.61 -2.20
C MET A 14 26.64 -49.46 -1.45
N LEU A 15 27.29 -48.87 -0.44
CA LEU A 15 26.74 -47.67 0.26
C LEU A 15 26.82 -46.44 -0.65
N ALA A 16 27.96 -46.26 -1.37
CA ALA A 16 28.09 -45.16 -2.35
C ALA A 16 27.13 -45.37 -3.54
N ALA A 17 26.93 -46.60 -4.00
CA ALA A 17 25.98 -46.91 -5.07
C ALA A 17 24.52 -46.79 -4.62
N MET A 18 24.19 -46.99 -3.34
CA MET A 18 22.86 -46.72 -2.81
C MET A 18 22.60 -45.20 -2.62
N MET A 19 23.64 -44.40 -2.27
CA MET A 19 23.48 -42.93 -2.26
C MET A 19 23.34 -42.36 -3.69
N PHE A 20 24.04 -42.89 -4.67
CA PHE A 20 23.88 -42.48 -6.09
C PHE A 20 22.58 -43.00 -6.73
N LEU A 21 21.97 -44.09 -6.21
CA LEU A 21 20.68 -44.57 -6.70
C LEU A 21 19.47 -43.82 -6.07
N TYR A 22 19.71 -43.04 -5.01
CA TYR A 22 18.68 -42.14 -4.47
C TYR A 22 18.66 -40.78 -5.19
N GLN A 23 19.73 -40.40 -5.90
CA GLN A 23 19.73 -39.26 -6.82
C GLN A 23 19.06 -39.56 -8.18
N GLY A 24 18.71 -40.80 -8.43
CA GLY A 24 18.08 -41.21 -9.66
C GLY A 24 16.60 -41.52 -9.48
N LYS A 25 15.80 -40.51 -9.39
CA LYS A 25 14.34 -40.38 -9.30
C LYS A 25 13.87 -39.85 -7.94
N LEU A 26 14.10 -38.61 -7.69
CA LEU A 26 13.01 -37.82 -7.15
C LEU A 26 11.94 -37.86 -8.24
N ALA A 27 10.91 -38.64 -8.02
CA ALA A 27 9.91 -38.90 -9.04
C ALA A 27 9.32 -37.56 -9.44
N ALA A 28 9.30 -37.31 -10.75
CA ALA A 28 8.40 -36.34 -11.31
C ALA A 28 7.07 -36.44 -10.56
N THR A 29 6.51 -35.32 -10.19
CA THR A 29 5.21 -35.19 -9.53
C THR A 29 4.28 -36.28 -9.99
N GLU A 30 3.93 -37.23 -9.11
CA GLU A 30 3.05 -38.35 -9.47
C GLU A 30 1.64 -37.78 -9.66
N VAL A 31 1.07 -37.95 -10.84
CA VAL A 31 -0.31 -37.57 -11.12
C VAL A 31 -1.23 -38.72 -10.84
N VAL A 32 -2.00 -38.68 -9.76
CA VAL A 32 -3.04 -39.65 -9.44
C VAL A 32 -4.40 -38.99 -9.65
N ASP A 33 -5.19 -39.55 -10.57
CA ASP A 33 -6.53 -39.03 -10.94
C ASP A 33 -6.55 -37.55 -11.34
N GLY A 34 -5.48 -37.06 -11.97
CA GLY A 34 -5.33 -35.66 -12.36
C GLY A 34 -4.89 -34.71 -11.24
N VAL A 35 -4.57 -35.26 -10.08
CA VAL A 35 -4.03 -34.54 -8.93
C VAL A 35 -2.56 -34.90 -8.77
N TYR A 36 -1.69 -33.89 -8.71
CA TYR A 36 -0.29 -34.08 -8.43
C TYR A 36 -0.07 -34.35 -6.95
N ILE A 37 0.80 -35.32 -6.62
CA ILE A 37 1.20 -35.63 -5.26
C ILE A 37 2.58 -35.01 -5.03
N TRP A 38 2.64 -34.03 -4.13
CA TRP A 38 3.86 -33.35 -3.75
C TRP A 38 4.68 -34.17 -2.78
N GLN A 39 6.00 -34.05 -2.88
CA GLN A 39 6.89 -34.53 -1.84
C GLN A 39 7.07 -33.46 -0.76
N PHE A 40 7.18 -33.92 0.50
CA PHE A 40 7.38 -33.04 1.65
C PHE A 40 8.75 -33.32 2.27
N SER A 41 9.40 -32.29 2.80
CA SER A 41 10.73 -32.35 3.40
C SER A 41 10.90 -33.32 4.57
N THR A 42 9.78 -33.74 5.19
CA THR A 42 9.78 -34.67 6.33
C THR A 42 9.90 -36.14 5.95
N GLU A 43 10.20 -36.46 4.70
CA GLU A 43 10.21 -37.84 4.14
C GLU A 43 8.86 -38.57 4.31
N GLN A 44 7.84 -37.91 4.80
CA GLN A 44 6.51 -38.45 4.95
C GLN A 44 5.68 -38.08 3.73
N PRO A 45 5.01 -39.03 3.11
CA PRO A 45 4.08 -38.70 2.04
C PRO A 45 2.95 -37.82 2.60
N TRP A 46 2.52 -36.82 1.83
CA TRP A 46 1.27 -36.15 2.13
C TRP A 46 0.14 -37.15 2.21
N PRO A 47 -0.65 -37.19 3.30
CA PRO A 47 -0.83 -36.19 4.37
C PRO A 47 -0.10 -36.51 5.69
N LEU A 48 0.73 -37.52 5.78
CA LEU A 48 1.37 -37.90 7.05
C LEU A 48 2.43 -36.86 7.47
N GLY A 49 2.39 -36.47 8.75
CA GLY A 49 3.29 -35.46 9.30
C GLY A 49 2.86 -34.01 9.05
N TYR A 50 1.65 -33.83 8.48
CA TYR A 50 1.05 -32.52 8.26
C TYR A 50 -0.41 -32.50 8.70
N ASN A 51 -0.82 -31.37 9.29
CA ASN A 51 -2.23 -31.10 9.48
C ASN A 51 -2.82 -30.61 8.15
N GLN A 52 -3.62 -31.44 7.51
CA GLN A 52 -4.20 -31.17 6.19
C GLN A 52 -5.15 -29.96 6.18
N ASP A 53 -5.90 -29.77 7.27
CA ASP A 53 -6.94 -28.74 7.34
C ASP A 53 -6.35 -27.34 7.31
N ILE A 54 -5.10 -27.18 7.78
CA ILE A 54 -4.44 -25.88 7.89
C ILE A 54 -3.13 -25.79 7.11
N GLY A 55 -2.64 -26.89 6.51
CA GLY A 55 -1.41 -26.92 5.74
C GLY A 55 -0.14 -26.73 6.59
N LYS A 56 -0.15 -27.16 7.86
CA LYS A 56 0.96 -26.97 8.78
C LYS A 56 1.69 -28.29 9.05
N PRO A 57 3.05 -28.33 8.97
CA PRO A 57 3.83 -29.48 9.43
C PRO A 57 3.66 -29.68 10.93
N ASP A 58 3.43 -30.93 11.38
CA ASP A 58 3.28 -31.28 12.81
C ASP A 58 4.58 -31.02 13.59
N ALA A 59 5.74 -31.19 12.95
CA ALA A 59 7.07 -30.97 13.54
C ALA A 59 7.32 -29.52 13.98
N LEU A 60 6.60 -28.54 13.41
CA LEU A 60 6.77 -27.11 13.77
C LEU A 60 6.39 -26.79 15.21
N THR A 61 5.59 -27.62 15.87
CA THR A 61 5.13 -27.37 17.24
C THR A 61 6.29 -27.32 18.25
N TYR A 62 7.41 -27.96 17.93
CA TYR A 62 8.56 -28.13 18.82
C TYR A 62 9.83 -27.40 18.40
N ASN A 63 9.92 -27.00 17.14
CA ASN A 63 11.13 -26.40 16.55
C ASN A 63 10.89 -24.94 16.18
N ARG A 64 11.46 -24.04 16.97
CA ARG A 64 11.41 -22.59 16.70
C ARG A 64 12.78 -21.98 16.90
N ASP A 65 13.08 -21.03 16.05
CA ASP A 65 14.16 -20.08 16.27
C ASP A 65 13.61 -18.82 16.93
N GLU A 66 14.45 -18.18 17.72
CA GLU A 66 14.14 -16.90 18.35
C GLU A 66 15.06 -15.84 17.76
N TYR A 67 14.47 -14.79 17.22
CA TYR A 67 15.16 -13.64 16.66
C TYR A 67 14.86 -12.39 17.48
N SER A 68 15.82 -11.48 17.54
CA SER A 68 15.64 -10.20 18.22
C SER A 68 14.80 -9.22 17.37
N SER A 69 14.34 -8.14 18.00
CA SER A 69 13.66 -7.05 17.32
C SER A 69 14.54 -6.41 16.24
N GLU A 70 15.84 -6.25 16.55
CA GLU A 70 16.82 -5.68 15.64
C GLU A 70 17.05 -6.55 14.38
N PHE A 71 16.90 -7.87 14.51
CA PHE A 71 16.92 -8.76 13.33
C PHE A 71 15.74 -8.47 12.40
N PHE A 72 14.52 -8.37 12.96
CA PHE A 72 13.33 -8.06 12.13
C PHE A 72 13.44 -6.66 11.53
N GLN A 73 13.98 -5.69 12.23
CA GLN A 73 14.25 -4.35 11.71
C GLN A 73 15.19 -4.41 10.50
N ARG A 74 16.34 -5.12 10.61
CA ARG A 74 17.27 -5.26 9.47
C ARG A 74 16.60 -5.90 8.24
N ILE A 75 15.74 -6.90 8.46
CA ILE A 75 15.02 -7.55 7.35
C ILE A 75 14.03 -6.57 6.71
N ASN A 76 13.22 -5.87 7.52
CA ASN A 76 12.25 -4.90 7.02
C ASN A 76 12.95 -3.73 6.30
N ASN A 77 14.11 -3.29 6.80
CA ASN A 77 14.92 -2.27 6.15
C ASN A 77 15.47 -2.73 4.80
N ALA A 78 15.84 -4.00 4.69
CA ALA A 78 16.33 -4.57 3.44
C ALA A 78 15.20 -4.77 2.42
N LEU A 79 14.02 -5.21 2.89
CA LEU A 79 12.84 -5.53 2.07
C LEU A 79 11.62 -4.72 2.57
N PRO A 80 11.63 -3.40 2.36
CA PRO A 80 10.57 -2.52 2.86
C PRO A 80 9.26 -2.71 2.08
N GLU A 81 8.15 -2.65 2.79
CA GLU A 81 6.79 -2.78 2.23
C GLU A 81 6.57 -1.81 1.06
N ARG A 82 6.09 -2.33 -0.06
CA ARG A 82 5.74 -1.59 -1.28
C ARG A 82 6.88 -0.78 -1.91
N GLN A 83 8.11 -1.16 -1.65
CA GLN A 83 9.28 -0.51 -2.22
C GLN A 83 10.24 -1.54 -2.81
N LEU A 84 10.59 -1.32 -4.07
CA LEU A 84 11.63 -2.11 -4.73
C LEU A 84 13.00 -1.63 -4.27
N ASN A 85 13.76 -2.50 -3.62
CA ASN A 85 15.18 -2.25 -3.41
C ASN A 85 15.99 -2.70 -4.63
N GLU A 86 16.32 -1.74 -5.51
CA GLU A 86 17.04 -2.02 -6.76
C GLU A 86 18.43 -2.64 -6.54
N ALA A 87 19.04 -2.43 -5.37
CA ALA A 87 20.35 -3.00 -5.04
C ALA A 87 20.35 -4.55 -5.01
N PHE A 88 19.18 -5.17 -4.83
CA PHE A 88 19.01 -6.62 -4.77
C PHE A 88 18.53 -7.23 -6.09
N ILE A 89 18.30 -6.40 -7.10
CA ILE A 89 17.98 -6.87 -8.44
C ILE A 89 19.28 -7.20 -9.16
N THR A 90 19.45 -8.45 -9.53
CA THR A 90 20.66 -8.97 -10.19
C THR A 90 20.33 -9.54 -11.56
N ASP A 91 21.31 -9.47 -12.48
CA ASP A 91 21.16 -10.04 -13.83
C ASP A 91 21.45 -11.54 -13.87
N ASP A 92 21.78 -12.17 -12.73
CA ASP A 92 22.15 -13.57 -12.62
C ASP A 92 21.19 -14.38 -11.72
N ASP A 93 21.32 -15.72 -11.78
CA ASP A 93 20.55 -16.64 -10.94
C ASP A 93 21.14 -16.76 -9.52
N GLY A 94 21.62 -15.65 -8.93
CA GLY A 94 22.26 -15.61 -7.61
C GLY A 94 21.36 -15.99 -6.43
N SER A 95 20.06 -16.14 -6.66
CA SER A 95 19.07 -16.45 -5.61
C SER A 95 18.99 -17.94 -5.25
N THR A 96 20.16 -18.63 -5.16
CA THR A 96 20.28 -20.04 -4.77
C THR A 96 21.35 -20.19 -3.70
N ILE A 97 21.34 -21.30 -2.95
CA ILE A 97 22.41 -21.61 -1.99
C ILE A 97 23.31 -22.74 -2.51
N HIS A 98 24.60 -22.65 -2.17
CA HIS A 98 25.62 -23.64 -2.46
C HIS A 98 26.26 -24.14 -1.18
N LEU A 99 26.29 -25.46 -0.98
CA LEU A 99 26.95 -26.08 0.17
C LEU A 99 28.42 -26.37 -0.14
N THR A 100 29.33 -25.87 0.69
CA THR A 100 30.77 -26.07 0.56
C THR A 100 31.26 -27.35 1.26
N GLU A 101 30.43 -27.90 2.17
CA GLU A 101 30.68 -29.17 2.86
C GLU A 101 29.34 -29.87 3.16
N GLU A 102 29.39 -31.14 3.57
CA GLU A 102 28.20 -31.88 3.97
C GLU A 102 27.54 -31.22 5.18
N ALA A 103 26.24 -30.89 5.06
CA ALA A 103 25.52 -30.20 6.13
C ALA A 103 24.03 -30.55 6.17
N GLU A 104 23.47 -30.52 7.37
CA GLU A 104 22.02 -30.45 7.56
C GLU A 104 21.56 -29.01 7.33
N VAL A 105 20.53 -28.81 6.51
CA VAL A 105 19.98 -27.51 6.14
C VAL A 105 18.61 -27.30 6.79
N PHE A 106 18.42 -26.11 7.35
CA PHE A 106 17.19 -25.69 8.00
C PHE A 106 16.62 -24.47 7.31
N ILE A 107 15.28 -24.44 7.24
CA ILE A 107 14.52 -23.27 6.75
C ILE A 107 13.65 -22.77 7.89
N THR A 108 13.74 -21.49 8.18
CA THR A 108 12.95 -20.81 9.20
C THR A 108 12.07 -19.76 8.54
N PHE A 109 10.77 -19.83 8.80
CA PHE A 109 9.83 -18.80 8.37
C PHE A 109 10.03 -17.52 9.19
N ILE A 110 10.21 -16.39 8.52
CA ILE A 110 10.44 -15.08 9.14
C ILE A 110 9.18 -14.24 9.05
N HIS A 111 8.66 -13.99 7.84
CA HIS A 111 7.56 -13.08 7.61
C HIS A 111 6.72 -13.49 6.39
N GLU A 112 5.46 -13.03 6.34
CA GLU A 112 4.58 -13.06 5.17
C GLU A 112 3.85 -11.72 5.08
N GLY A 113 4.12 -10.94 4.02
CA GLY A 113 3.43 -9.69 3.68
C GLY A 113 2.20 -9.87 2.80
N ALA A 114 2.04 -11.06 2.19
CA ALA A 114 1.02 -11.32 1.18
C ALA A 114 -0.38 -11.57 1.73
N GLY A 115 -1.38 -11.22 0.93
CA GLY A 115 -2.77 -11.65 1.16
C GLY A 115 -3.09 -13.05 0.65
N TYR A 116 -2.15 -13.72 0.00
CA TYR A 116 -2.30 -15.06 -0.58
C TYR A 116 -1.95 -16.16 0.42
N ARG A 117 -2.51 -17.36 0.24
CA ARG A 117 -2.10 -18.56 0.96
C ARG A 117 -1.00 -19.27 0.18
N ASN A 118 0.18 -18.72 0.27
CA ASN A 118 1.35 -19.19 -0.44
C ASN A 118 1.83 -20.54 0.09
N SER A 119 2.38 -21.37 -0.82
CA SER A 119 3.11 -22.58 -0.45
C SER A 119 4.57 -22.40 -0.84
N PHE A 120 5.48 -22.84 0.03
CA PHE A 120 6.92 -22.68 -0.16
C PHE A 120 7.63 -24.02 -0.19
N GLY A 121 8.67 -24.12 -0.99
CA GLY A 121 9.50 -25.31 -1.10
C GLY A 121 10.87 -25.07 -1.73
N TYR A 122 11.59 -26.17 -1.93
CA TYR A 122 12.93 -26.17 -2.50
C TYR A 122 13.06 -27.24 -3.59
N PHE A 123 14.16 -27.17 -4.34
CA PHE A 123 14.63 -28.18 -5.27
C PHE A 123 16.15 -28.21 -5.29
N VAL A 124 16.71 -29.36 -5.64
CA VAL A 124 18.16 -29.53 -5.83
C VAL A 124 18.45 -29.62 -7.31
N PHE A 125 19.52 -29.00 -7.76
CA PHE A 125 19.92 -28.99 -9.17
C PHE A 125 21.44 -29.08 -9.36
N ASP A 126 21.84 -29.48 -10.57
CA ASP A 126 23.22 -29.50 -11.02
C ASP A 126 23.53 -28.14 -11.70
N PRO A 127 24.45 -27.34 -11.18
CA PRO A 127 24.82 -26.06 -11.78
C PRO A 127 25.46 -26.15 -13.16
N GLU A 128 26.04 -27.30 -13.52
CA GLU A 128 26.56 -27.53 -14.87
C GLU A 128 25.43 -27.85 -15.88
N ASN A 129 24.26 -28.31 -15.37
CA ASN A 129 23.08 -28.63 -16.16
C ASN A 129 21.81 -28.14 -15.44
N PRO A 130 21.64 -26.82 -15.29
CA PRO A 130 20.50 -26.28 -14.55
C PRO A 130 19.20 -26.58 -15.30
N PRO A 131 18.06 -26.68 -14.58
CA PRO A 131 16.75 -26.87 -15.20
C PRO A 131 16.44 -25.68 -16.11
N THR A 132 15.90 -25.96 -17.29
CA THR A 132 15.55 -24.95 -18.29
C THR A 132 14.07 -24.67 -18.40
N THR A 133 13.26 -25.56 -17.85
CA THR A 133 11.80 -25.41 -17.76
C THR A 133 11.32 -25.90 -16.39
N PRO A 134 10.17 -25.44 -15.91
CA PRO A 134 9.57 -25.97 -14.68
C PRO A 134 9.37 -27.50 -14.65
N ALA A 135 9.21 -28.13 -15.81
CA ALA A 135 9.06 -29.58 -15.91
C ALA A 135 10.37 -30.35 -15.60
N ASP A 136 11.51 -29.68 -15.61
CA ASP A 136 12.81 -30.25 -15.27
C ASP A 136 13.10 -30.21 -13.76
N VAL A 137 12.25 -29.53 -12.99
CA VAL A 137 12.40 -29.32 -11.54
C VAL A 137 11.69 -30.44 -10.77
N SER A 138 12.32 -30.90 -9.69
CA SER A 138 11.72 -31.83 -8.72
C SER A 138 11.45 -31.05 -7.42
N GLU A 139 10.28 -30.46 -7.33
CA GLU A 139 9.87 -29.63 -6.21
C GLU A 139 9.58 -30.44 -4.95
N VAL A 140 10.06 -29.96 -3.82
CA VAL A 140 9.77 -30.47 -2.48
C VAL A 140 9.11 -29.38 -1.65
N ILE A 141 7.88 -29.58 -1.21
CA ILE A 141 7.17 -28.64 -0.35
C ILE A 141 7.74 -28.68 1.08
N VAL A 142 8.05 -27.51 1.62
CA VAL A 142 8.46 -27.32 3.01
C VAL A 142 7.29 -26.85 3.86
N PHE A 143 6.68 -25.75 3.45
CA PHE A 143 5.53 -25.14 4.12
C PHE A 143 4.35 -25.07 3.15
N PRO A 144 3.32 -25.93 3.34
CA PRO A 144 2.17 -25.93 2.44
C PRO A 144 1.31 -24.68 2.52
N ASN A 145 1.27 -24.00 3.67
CA ASN A 145 0.50 -22.79 3.90
C ASN A 145 1.27 -21.83 4.80
N LEU A 146 1.60 -20.65 4.29
CA LEU A 146 2.35 -19.63 5.02
C LEU A 146 1.48 -18.72 5.88
N SER A 147 0.15 -18.71 5.65
CA SER A 147 -0.74 -17.71 6.20
C SER A 147 -0.88 -17.75 7.72
N TYR A 148 -0.96 -16.55 8.30
CA TYR A 148 -1.33 -16.36 9.70
C TYR A 148 -2.76 -16.90 9.97
N PRO A 149 -3.08 -17.49 11.12
CA PRO A 149 -2.21 -17.74 12.29
C PRO A 149 -1.47 -19.09 12.26
N HIS A 150 -1.45 -19.79 11.13
CA HIS A 150 -0.92 -21.17 11.05
C HIS A 150 0.60 -21.18 11.01
N MET A 151 1.19 -20.23 10.28
CA MET A 151 2.62 -19.92 10.36
C MET A 151 2.83 -18.65 11.18
N THR A 152 3.92 -18.63 11.92
CA THR A 152 4.39 -17.46 12.67
C THR A 152 5.91 -17.47 12.69
N ASN A 153 6.53 -16.30 12.81
CA ASN A 153 7.98 -16.14 12.79
C ASN A 153 8.71 -17.15 13.71
N GLY A 154 9.86 -17.61 13.26
CA GLY A 154 10.68 -18.58 13.97
C GLY A 154 10.28 -20.05 13.75
N HIS A 155 9.19 -20.36 13.05
CA HIS A 155 8.87 -21.74 12.68
C HIS A 155 9.94 -22.33 11.76
N ARG A 156 10.62 -23.38 12.24
CA ARG A 156 11.78 -24.00 11.57
C ARG A 156 11.52 -25.44 11.20
N LEU A 157 12.05 -25.85 10.05
CA LEU A 157 12.05 -27.25 9.60
C LEU A 157 13.42 -27.63 9.00
N SER A 158 13.92 -28.82 9.32
CA SER A 158 15.06 -29.41 8.60
C SER A 158 14.57 -29.96 7.25
N ILE A 159 15.29 -29.61 6.19
CA ILE A 159 15.05 -30.14 4.84
C ILE A 159 15.95 -31.33 4.52
N GLY A 160 16.80 -31.73 5.46
CA GLY A 160 17.67 -32.89 5.37
C GLY A 160 19.16 -32.56 5.32
N THR A 161 19.97 -33.60 5.21
CA THR A 161 21.44 -33.50 5.08
C THR A 161 21.83 -33.68 3.64
N PHE A 162 22.60 -32.74 3.11
CA PHE A 162 23.06 -32.72 1.73
C PHE A 162 24.59 -32.79 1.67
N PRO A 163 25.18 -33.46 0.68
CA PRO A 163 26.63 -33.50 0.50
C PRO A 163 27.19 -32.13 0.09
N ALA A 164 28.51 -31.98 0.20
CA ALA A 164 29.22 -30.85 -0.37
C ALA A 164 28.92 -30.71 -1.87
N ASP A 165 29.07 -29.51 -2.41
CA ASP A 165 28.76 -29.12 -3.78
C ASP A 165 27.30 -29.28 -4.21
N THR A 166 26.38 -29.37 -3.23
CA THR A 166 24.92 -29.32 -3.50
C THR A 166 24.47 -27.89 -3.75
N HIS A 167 23.71 -27.68 -4.82
CA HIS A 167 23.02 -26.45 -5.11
C HIS A 167 21.52 -26.61 -4.84
N ILE A 168 20.95 -25.66 -4.06
CA ILE A 168 19.53 -25.68 -3.67
C ILE A 168 18.88 -24.39 -4.17
N GLY A 169 17.86 -24.55 -4.99
CA GLY A 169 16.95 -23.48 -5.38
C GLY A 169 15.66 -23.55 -4.58
N PHE A 170 14.91 -22.47 -4.64
CA PHE A 170 13.66 -22.33 -3.91
C PHE A 170 12.52 -21.95 -4.84
N PHE A 171 11.28 -22.16 -4.39
CA PHE A 171 10.11 -21.74 -5.13
C PHE A 171 8.96 -21.37 -4.19
N ILE A 172 8.07 -20.54 -4.69
CA ILE A 172 6.77 -20.22 -4.09
C ILE A 172 5.66 -20.58 -5.08
N ALA A 173 4.59 -21.20 -4.58
CA ALA A 173 3.35 -21.36 -5.32
C ALA A 173 2.36 -20.31 -4.84
N ALA A 174 2.15 -19.29 -5.64
CA ALA A 174 1.31 -18.14 -5.31
C ALA A 174 -0.14 -18.58 -5.09
N ASN A 175 -0.70 -18.30 -3.90
CA ASN A 175 -2.02 -18.79 -3.47
C ASN A 175 -2.18 -20.31 -3.64
N GLY A 176 -1.12 -21.06 -3.36
CA GLY A 176 -1.02 -22.50 -3.62
C GLY A 176 -1.86 -23.39 -2.70
N PHE A 177 -2.15 -22.94 -1.47
CA PHE A 177 -2.89 -23.74 -0.49
C PHE A 177 -4.40 -23.49 -0.55
N TRP A 178 -5.17 -24.60 -0.53
CA TRP A 178 -6.63 -24.57 -0.49
C TRP A 178 -7.15 -25.58 0.53
N TRP A 179 -8.10 -25.16 1.36
CA TRP A 179 -8.63 -25.91 2.49
C TRP A 179 -9.18 -27.28 2.14
N ASP A 180 -9.74 -27.44 0.95
CA ASP A 180 -10.41 -28.66 0.49
C ASP A 180 -9.53 -29.60 -0.32
N THR A 181 -8.42 -29.10 -0.86
CA THR A 181 -7.56 -29.86 -1.79
C THR A 181 -6.08 -29.84 -1.44
N GLY A 182 -5.68 -29.13 -0.38
CA GLY A 182 -4.27 -28.95 -0.03
C GLY A 182 -3.50 -28.07 -1.03
N VAL A 183 -2.23 -28.36 -1.27
CA VAL A 183 -1.41 -27.62 -2.24
C VAL A 183 -1.85 -27.95 -3.66
N LYS A 184 -2.14 -26.93 -4.46
CA LYS A 184 -2.56 -27.08 -5.87
C LYS A 184 -1.36 -27.03 -6.80
N PRO A 185 -1.05 -28.12 -7.48
CA PRO A 185 0.02 -28.14 -8.47
C PRO A 185 -0.45 -27.47 -9.76
N TYR A 186 0.37 -26.59 -10.33
CA TYR A 186 0.21 -25.95 -11.66
C TYR A 186 -1.16 -25.29 -11.96
N ALA A 187 -2.06 -25.24 -10.98
CA ALA A 187 -3.31 -24.48 -11.07
C ALA A 187 -3.14 -23.00 -10.67
N VAL A 188 -1.95 -22.64 -10.19
CA VAL A 188 -1.56 -21.32 -9.71
C VAL A 188 -0.17 -20.99 -10.26
N PRO A 189 0.22 -19.72 -10.31
CA PRO A 189 1.59 -19.34 -10.69
C PRO A 189 2.63 -19.92 -9.72
N TYR A 190 3.75 -20.34 -10.28
CA TYR A 190 4.94 -20.76 -9.56
C TYR A 190 6.06 -19.81 -9.89
N TYR A 191 6.74 -19.32 -8.86
CA TYR A 191 7.91 -18.46 -9.01
C TYR A 191 9.12 -19.13 -8.37
N TYR A 192 10.20 -19.21 -9.15
CA TYR A 192 11.41 -19.94 -8.79
C TYR A 192 12.56 -18.96 -8.56
N SER A 193 13.50 -19.36 -7.72
CA SER A 193 14.73 -18.61 -7.49
C SER A 193 15.65 -18.60 -8.72
N LEU A 194 15.54 -19.58 -9.63
CA LEU A 194 16.16 -19.54 -10.93
C LEU A 194 15.29 -18.74 -11.90
N GLN A 195 15.76 -17.55 -12.29
CA GLN A 195 15.01 -16.61 -13.13
C GLN A 195 14.55 -17.20 -14.47
N GLY A 196 15.35 -18.09 -15.06
CA GLY A 196 15.03 -18.75 -16.32
C GLY A 196 13.76 -19.61 -16.30
N LEU A 197 13.27 -19.98 -15.12
CA LEU A 197 12.07 -20.79 -14.94
C LEU A 197 10.80 -19.96 -14.82
N ASN A 198 10.91 -18.65 -14.62
CA ASN A 198 9.79 -17.75 -14.40
C ASN A 198 9.10 -17.32 -15.71
N PRO A 199 7.79 -17.07 -15.68
CA PRO A 199 6.96 -16.99 -16.89
C PRO A 199 7.06 -15.66 -17.66
N GLU A 200 7.67 -14.64 -17.10
CA GLU A 200 7.70 -13.29 -17.68
C GLU A 200 8.43 -13.29 -19.03
N ALA A 201 7.80 -12.64 -20.02
CA ALA A 201 8.35 -12.49 -21.34
C ALA A 201 9.60 -11.58 -21.35
N ASP A 202 9.58 -10.53 -20.51
CA ASP A 202 10.72 -9.64 -20.30
C ASP A 202 11.69 -10.28 -19.29
N PRO A 203 12.94 -10.56 -19.68
CA PRO A 203 13.93 -11.15 -18.78
C PRO A 203 14.21 -10.32 -17.52
N SER A 204 14.14 -9.00 -17.59
CA SER A 204 14.37 -8.10 -16.44
C SER A 204 13.30 -8.20 -15.35
N LEU A 205 12.16 -8.82 -15.65
CA LEU A 205 11.05 -9.03 -14.71
C LEU A 205 10.97 -10.47 -14.19
N ARG A 206 11.96 -11.33 -14.52
CA ARG A 206 11.94 -12.74 -14.11
C ARG A 206 12.48 -13.02 -12.72
N GLN A 207 13.12 -12.05 -12.08
CA GLN A 207 13.57 -12.23 -10.71
C GLN A 207 12.37 -12.10 -9.75
N HIS A 208 11.98 -13.19 -9.11
CA HIS A 208 10.94 -13.25 -8.09
C HIS A 208 11.51 -13.57 -6.70
N THR A 209 12.83 -13.62 -6.58
CA THR A 209 13.50 -13.99 -5.34
C THR A 209 14.72 -13.13 -5.16
N VAL A 210 14.94 -12.64 -3.96
CA VAL A 210 16.19 -12.04 -3.52
C VAL A 210 16.84 -12.92 -2.46
N THR A 211 18.18 -12.96 -2.45
CA THR A 211 18.95 -13.74 -1.49
C THR A 211 20.03 -12.85 -0.89
N LEU A 212 19.91 -12.61 0.40
CA LEU A 212 20.74 -11.71 1.17
C LEU A 212 21.52 -12.49 2.23
N TYR A 213 22.55 -11.90 2.77
CA TYR A 213 23.31 -12.46 3.90
C TYR A 213 23.24 -11.50 5.09
N ASP A 214 22.71 -11.97 6.22
CA ASP A 214 22.73 -11.23 7.48
C ASP A 214 24.01 -11.59 8.22
N ASP A 215 24.98 -10.68 8.24
CA ASP A 215 26.29 -10.86 8.88
C ASP A 215 26.19 -10.99 10.41
N GLU A 216 25.18 -10.41 11.03
CA GLU A 216 24.99 -10.42 12.50
C GLU A 216 24.62 -11.82 13.01
N VAL A 217 23.73 -12.52 12.31
CA VAL A 217 23.31 -13.88 12.68
C VAL A 217 24.00 -14.96 11.84
N SER A 218 24.78 -14.56 10.81
CA SER A 218 25.42 -15.46 9.84
C SER A 218 24.44 -16.41 9.16
N GLU A 219 23.31 -15.88 8.72
CA GLU A 219 22.25 -16.62 8.05
C GLU A 219 21.94 -16.02 6.67
N VAL A 220 21.47 -16.87 5.76
CA VAL A 220 20.98 -16.45 4.44
C VAL A 220 19.51 -16.11 4.54
N ILE A 221 19.13 -14.94 4.07
CA ILE A 221 17.75 -14.49 4.02
C ILE A 221 17.24 -14.58 2.59
N ILE A 222 16.07 -15.14 2.39
CA ILE A 222 15.43 -15.29 1.09
C ILE A 222 14.06 -14.61 1.14
N GLY A 223 13.85 -13.67 0.24
CA GLY A 223 12.57 -12.97 0.07
C GLY A 223 11.94 -13.29 -1.30
N PHE A 224 10.62 -13.37 -1.35
CA PHE A 224 9.84 -13.68 -2.55
C PHE A 224 8.79 -12.62 -2.87
N GLU A 225 8.60 -12.38 -4.17
CA GLU A 225 7.45 -11.70 -4.77
C GLU A 225 6.48 -12.74 -5.33
N ASP A 226 5.22 -12.76 -4.87
CA ASP A 226 4.21 -13.76 -5.24
C ASP A 226 3.30 -13.33 -6.39
N LEU A 227 3.48 -12.11 -6.91
CA LEU A 227 2.74 -11.54 -8.03
C LEU A 227 3.62 -11.39 -9.29
N PRO A 228 3.02 -11.34 -10.50
CA PRO A 228 3.75 -10.93 -11.69
C PRO A 228 4.36 -9.54 -11.50
N ARG A 229 5.66 -9.38 -11.69
CA ARG A 229 6.38 -8.12 -11.47
C ARG A 229 5.95 -6.94 -12.35
N THR A 230 5.03 -7.16 -13.27
CA THR A 230 4.40 -6.11 -14.09
C THR A 230 3.33 -5.31 -13.35
N TRP A 231 2.82 -5.81 -12.21
CA TRP A 231 1.76 -5.18 -11.42
C TRP A 231 1.79 -5.51 -9.91
N GLY A 232 2.73 -6.34 -9.47
CA GLY A 232 3.09 -6.51 -8.05
C GLY A 232 3.81 -5.25 -7.53
N ASP A 233 3.95 -5.12 -6.23
CA ASP A 233 4.66 -4.00 -5.59
C ASP A 233 6.18 -4.16 -5.63
N ASN A 234 6.65 -5.36 -5.95
CA ASN A 234 8.06 -5.69 -6.18
C ASN A 234 8.96 -5.49 -4.94
N ASP A 235 8.41 -5.69 -3.76
CA ASP A 235 9.14 -5.49 -2.50
C ASP A 235 9.84 -6.75 -1.98
N PHE A 236 9.50 -7.93 -2.54
CA PHE A 236 10.06 -9.24 -2.21
C PHE A 236 9.86 -9.67 -0.75
N ASN A 237 8.90 -9.08 -0.05
CA ASN A 237 8.57 -9.40 1.33
C ASN A 237 7.31 -10.27 1.48
N ASP A 238 6.66 -10.66 0.37
CA ASP A 238 5.47 -11.53 0.38
C ASP A 238 5.69 -12.85 1.12
N ALA A 239 6.94 -13.37 1.11
CA ALA A 239 7.34 -14.49 1.94
C ALA A 239 8.85 -14.46 2.19
N VAL A 240 9.24 -14.32 3.45
CA VAL A 240 10.64 -14.20 3.86
C VAL A 240 11.05 -15.36 4.74
N PHE A 241 12.21 -15.94 4.45
CA PHE A 241 12.77 -17.09 5.14
C PHE A 241 14.23 -16.87 5.49
N SER A 242 14.67 -17.45 6.61
CA SER A 242 16.08 -17.66 6.89
C SER A 242 16.48 -19.09 6.52
N VAL A 243 17.68 -19.25 5.94
CA VAL A 243 18.29 -20.53 5.64
C VAL A 243 19.62 -20.63 6.35
N LYS A 244 19.79 -21.71 7.12
CA LYS A 244 21.01 -21.98 7.86
C LYS A 244 21.39 -23.44 7.79
N SER A 245 22.64 -23.75 8.16
CA SER A 245 23.17 -25.10 8.11
C SER A 245 23.84 -25.51 9.41
N THR A 246 24.02 -26.81 9.56
CA THR A 246 24.91 -27.39 10.58
C THR A 246 25.91 -28.30 9.87
N PRO A 247 27.23 -27.96 9.83
CA PRO A 247 27.86 -26.78 10.46
C PRO A 247 27.43 -25.44 9.85
N ALA A 248 27.50 -24.36 10.65
CA ALA A 248 26.94 -23.06 10.32
C ALA A 248 27.55 -22.39 9.07
N ASN A 249 28.81 -22.68 8.76
CA ASN A 249 29.53 -22.10 7.63
C ASN A 249 29.52 -22.99 6.37
N ALA A 250 28.68 -24.00 6.32
CA ALA A 250 28.59 -24.87 5.16
C ALA A 250 27.89 -24.21 3.96
N ILE A 251 27.06 -23.20 4.18
CA ILE A 251 26.49 -22.41 3.09
C ILE A 251 27.48 -21.35 2.64
N SER A 252 27.79 -21.32 1.34
CA SER A 252 28.64 -20.29 0.76
C SER A 252 27.94 -18.94 0.78
N SER A 253 28.57 -17.95 1.44
CA SER A 253 28.15 -16.55 1.35
C SER A 253 28.79 -15.81 0.16
N LEU A 254 29.60 -16.51 -0.63
CA LEU A 254 30.24 -15.93 -1.80
C LEU A 254 29.18 -15.49 -2.82
N ASN A 255 29.22 -14.24 -3.24
CA ASN A 255 28.27 -13.61 -4.15
C ASN A 255 26.88 -13.29 -3.55
N LEU A 256 26.65 -13.52 -2.25
CA LEU A 256 25.45 -12.99 -1.59
C LEU A 256 25.67 -11.52 -1.25
N VAL A 257 24.62 -10.74 -1.39
CA VAL A 257 24.65 -9.33 -0.98
C VAL A 257 24.42 -9.29 0.53
N SER A 258 25.38 -8.73 1.29
CA SER A 258 25.17 -8.48 2.71
C SER A 258 24.07 -7.45 2.88
N ILE A 259 23.25 -7.66 3.90
CA ILE A 259 22.28 -6.66 4.32
C ILE A 259 23.08 -5.42 4.79
N PRO A 260 22.92 -4.26 4.14
CA PRO A 260 23.69 -3.07 4.49
C PRO A 260 23.39 -2.61 5.92
N GLU A 261 24.40 -2.09 6.64
CA GLU A 261 24.15 -1.28 7.81
C GLU A 261 23.47 0.01 7.35
N VAL A 262 22.31 0.29 7.85
CA VAL A 262 21.50 1.42 7.39
C VAL A 262 21.26 2.35 8.56
N ASN A 263 21.38 3.66 8.30
CA ASN A 263 20.89 4.69 9.21
C ASN A 263 19.36 4.61 9.26
N ASP A 264 18.83 4.54 10.45
CA ASP A 264 17.42 4.60 10.78
C ASP A 264 17.31 5.55 11.97
N SER A 265 17.05 6.82 11.69
CA SER A 265 17.21 7.92 12.66
C SER A 265 16.12 7.94 13.71
N ASP A 266 14.90 7.49 13.36
CA ASP A 266 13.77 7.43 14.28
C ASP A 266 13.49 6.02 14.81
N ALA A 267 14.21 5.01 14.30
CA ALA A 267 14.14 3.61 14.70
C ALA A 267 12.75 2.96 14.46
N ASP A 268 12.06 3.34 13.39
CA ASP A 268 10.77 2.75 12.99
C ASP A 268 10.94 1.44 12.20
N GLY A 269 12.16 1.16 11.74
CA GLY A 269 12.53 -0.03 10.99
C GLY A 269 12.71 0.23 9.49
N VAL A 270 12.54 1.46 9.02
CA VAL A 270 12.79 1.87 7.63
C VAL A 270 14.05 2.72 7.56
N PRO A 271 14.97 2.43 6.63
CA PRO A 271 16.17 3.24 6.47
C PRO A 271 15.89 4.69 6.07
N ASP A 272 16.66 5.63 6.62
CA ASP A 272 16.61 7.06 6.26
C ASP A 272 16.64 7.30 4.74
N GLU A 273 17.33 6.45 3.98
CA GLU A 273 17.46 6.58 2.53
C GLU A 273 16.16 6.25 1.77
N THR A 274 15.31 5.39 2.35
CA THR A 274 14.05 4.92 1.75
C THR A 274 12.83 5.39 2.51
N ASP A 275 13.04 6.07 3.64
CA ASP A 275 12.02 6.66 4.47
C ASP A 275 11.68 8.08 3.99
N GLU A 276 10.41 8.35 3.69
CA GLU A 276 9.94 9.70 3.37
C GLU A 276 9.87 10.60 4.62
N PHE A 277 9.95 10.01 5.84
CA PHE A 277 9.82 10.72 7.12
C PHE A 277 10.90 10.29 8.13
N PRO A 278 12.20 10.37 7.83
CA PRO A 278 13.29 9.72 8.57
C PRO A 278 13.51 10.19 10.01
N ASP A 279 12.71 11.12 10.49
CA ASP A 279 12.71 11.65 11.86
C ASP A 279 11.35 11.42 12.56
N ASP A 280 10.43 10.60 11.98
CA ASP A 280 9.08 10.38 12.51
C ASP A 280 8.71 8.88 12.60
N PHE A 281 8.96 8.28 13.74
CA PHE A 281 8.70 6.86 14.05
C PHE A 281 7.31 6.32 13.63
N ASN A 282 6.31 7.18 13.46
CA ASN A 282 4.95 6.79 13.10
C ASN A 282 4.67 6.84 11.59
N ARG A 283 5.63 7.30 10.78
CA ARG A 283 5.48 7.51 9.34
C ARG A 283 6.72 7.05 8.62
N ALA A 284 6.53 6.29 7.53
CA ALA A 284 7.62 5.85 6.67
C ALA A 284 7.34 6.15 5.20
N TYR A 285 6.09 6.01 4.75
CA TYR A 285 5.71 6.10 3.34
C TYR A 285 4.53 7.02 3.13
N SER A 286 4.31 7.43 1.88
CA SER A 286 3.10 8.16 1.54
C SER A 286 2.54 7.79 0.17
N SER A 287 1.25 8.10 -0.04
CA SER A 287 0.58 8.08 -1.33
C SER A 287 -0.19 9.38 -1.55
N TYR A 288 -0.40 9.74 -2.81
CA TYR A 288 -0.99 11.04 -3.16
C TYR A 288 -2.29 10.90 -3.94
N TYR A 289 -3.25 11.77 -3.66
CA TYR A 289 -4.45 11.94 -4.46
C TYR A 289 -4.63 13.43 -4.84
N PRO A 290 -4.90 13.77 -6.11
CA PRO A 290 -5.05 12.88 -7.27
C PRO A 290 -3.71 12.35 -7.80
N SER A 291 -2.59 12.98 -7.50
CA SER A 291 -1.22 12.58 -7.80
C SER A 291 -0.23 13.44 -7.00
N ALA A 292 1.07 13.13 -7.05
CA ALA A 292 2.11 13.91 -6.35
C ALA A 292 2.15 15.40 -6.73
N ASP A 293 1.78 15.75 -7.97
CA ASP A 293 1.76 17.12 -8.48
C ASP A 293 0.35 17.65 -8.78
N GLY A 294 -0.67 16.77 -8.77
CA GLY A 294 -2.05 17.13 -9.08
C GLY A 294 -2.74 17.82 -7.91
N LYS A 295 -3.83 18.55 -8.23
CA LYS A 295 -4.71 19.16 -7.24
C LYS A 295 -6.17 18.84 -7.52
N VAL A 296 -6.98 18.86 -6.49
CA VAL A 296 -8.44 18.86 -6.53
C VAL A 296 -8.92 20.27 -6.28
N THR A 297 -9.86 20.77 -7.05
CA THR A 297 -10.52 22.05 -6.79
C THR A 297 -11.84 21.84 -6.05
N LEU A 298 -12.00 22.49 -4.91
CA LEU A 298 -13.21 22.59 -4.11
C LEU A 298 -13.77 24.00 -4.28
N ALA A 299 -15.01 24.12 -4.73
CA ALA A 299 -15.62 25.41 -5.03
C ALA A 299 -17.03 25.49 -4.44
N PHE A 300 -17.37 26.61 -3.80
CA PHE A 300 -18.59 26.77 -3.03
C PHE A 300 -19.33 28.05 -3.38
N GLU A 301 -20.66 27.95 -3.30
CA GLU A 301 -21.62 29.05 -3.23
C GLU A 301 -22.07 29.25 -1.79
N ASP A 302 -22.00 30.44 -1.27
CA ASP A 302 -22.28 30.70 0.13
C ASP A 302 -23.69 31.22 0.43
N ASN A 303 -24.51 31.48 -0.58
CA ASN A 303 -25.87 31.98 -0.42
C ASN A 303 -26.94 30.94 -0.07
N TRP A 304 -26.55 29.65 0.04
CA TRP A 304 -27.47 28.60 0.46
C TRP A 304 -28.29 29.05 1.69
N PRO A 305 -29.61 28.77 1.74
CA PRO A 305 -30.44 27.94 0.84
C PRO A 305 -30.99 28.66 -0.40
N LYS A 306 -30.50 29.82 -0.76
CA LYS A 306 -30.80 30.51 -2.03
C LYS A 306 -29.69 30.22 -3.05
N VAL A 307 -30.05 30.26 -4.36
CA VAL A 307 -29.09 29.97 -5.43
C VAL A 307 -27.97 31.02 -5.53
N GLY A 308 -28.24 32.30 -5.26
CA GLY A 308 -27.21 33.34 -5.43
C GLY A 308 -26.94 33.67 -6.90
N ASP A 309 -25.74 34.05 -7.22
CA ASP A 309 -25.24 34.33 -8.58
C ASP A 309 -24.63 33.11 -9.30
N TYR A 310 -24.40 32.05 -8.53
CA TYR A 310 -24.08 30.70 -9.01
C TYR A 310 -22.80 30.63 -9.84
N ASP A 311 -21.77 31.31 -9.37
CA ASP A 311 -20.47 31.41 -10.05
C ASP A 311 -19.37 30.53 -9.41
N PHE A 312 -19.68 29.87 -8.29
CA PHE A 312 -18.79 28.96 -7.55
C PHE A 312 -17.41 29.53 -7.21
N ASN A 313 -17.36 30.82 -6.94
CA ASN A 313 -16.13 31.49 -6.55
C ASN A 313 -16.18 32.13 -5.16
N ASP A 314 -17.28 31.94 -4.41
CA ASP A 314 -17.43 32.46 -3.05
C ASP A 314 -16.34 31.95 -2.10
N LEU A 315 -15.93 30.67 -2.25
CA LEU A 315 -14.67 30.15 -1.74
C LEU A 315 -14.16 29.07 -2.67
N VAL A 316 -12.95 29.24 -3.18
CA VAL A 316 -12.23 28.23 -3.98
C VAL A 316 -10.99 27.82 -3.23
N VAL A 317 -10.89 26.52 -2.95
CA VAL A 317 -9.74 25.89 -2.33
C VAL A 317 -9.19 24.83 -3.29
N ARG A 318 -7.90 24.84 -3.52
CA ARG A 318 -7.22 23.74 -4.21
C ARG A 318 -6.46 22.93 -3.20
N GLU A 319 -6.54 21.59 -3.29
CA GLU A 319 -5.89 20.72 -2.33
C GLU A 319 -5.33 19.46 -2.97
N ARG A 320 -4.41 18.82 -2.27
CA ARG A 320 -3.83 17.53 -2.56
C ARG A 320 -3.69 16.76 -1.26
N LEU A 321 -4.24 15.56 -1.23
CA LEU A 321 -4.13 14.66 -0.10
C LEU A 321 -2.86 13.82 -0.21
N GLN A 322 -2.04 13.80 0.82
CA GLN A 322 -0.94 12.87 1.05
C GLN A 322 -1.36 11.96 2.21
N THR A 323 -1.65 10.70 1.92
CA THR A 323 -1.90 9.70 2.96
C THR A 323 -0.58 9.15 3.45
N THR A 324 -0.35 9.13 4.77
CA THR A 324 0.89 8.64 5.38
C THR A 324 0.69 7.24 5.94
N TYR A 325 1.75 6.42 5.87
CA TYR A 325 1.77 5.04 6.33
C TYR A 325 2.96 4.83 7.27
N ASN A 326 2.77 3.99 8.28
CA ASN A 326 3.87 3.52 9.11
C ASN A 326 4.70 2.43 8.39
N SER A 327 5.75 1.96 9.04
CA SER A 327 6.63 0.90 8.52
C SER A 327 5.93 -0.44 8.25
N ASP A 328 4.78 -0.72 8.89
CA ASP A 328 3.93 -1.89 8.64
C ASP A 328 2.93 -1.68 7.47
N GLY A 329 2.98 -0.54 6.78
CA GLY A 329 2.06 -0.17 5.70
C GLY A 329 0.63 0.17 6.17
N GLN A 330 0.42 0.40 7.47
CA GLN A 330 -0.85 0.86 8.00
C GLN A 330 -0.96 2.37 7.89
N ILE A 331 -2.15 2.87 7.57
CA ILE A 331 -2.39 4.31 7.49
C ILE A 331 -2.20 4.93 8.88
N SER A 332 -1.20 5.80 9.03
CA SER A 332 -0.84 6.50 10.27
C SER A 332 -1.43 7.91 10.35
N GLY A 333 -1.86 8.48 9.22
CA GLY A 333 -2.41 9.83 9.17
C GLY A 333 -2.57 10.35 7.75
N PHE A 334 -2.61 11.67 7.63
CA PHE A 334 -2.58 12.34 6.33
C PHE A 334 -2.04 13.78 6.45
N ILE A 335 -1.54 14.28 5.33
CA ILE A 335 -1.16 15.68 5.16
C ILE A 335 -2.00 16.25 4.02
N LEU A 336 -2.78 17.28 4.28
CA LEU A 336 -3.55 18.00 3.27
C LEU A 336 -2.77 19.25 2.87
N HIS A 337 -2.22 19.25 1.68
CA HIS A 337 -1.56 20.41 1.09
C HIS A 337 -2.58 21.23 0.30
N GLY A 338 -2.77 22.49 0.62
CA GLY A 338 -3.78 23.27 -0.07
C GLY A 338 -3.44 24.74 -0.19
N GLU A 339 -4.31 25.44 -0.92
CA GLU A 339 -4.25 26.89 -1.09
C GLU A 339 -5.67 27.47 -1.19
N ILE A 340 -5.89 28.63 -0.62
CA ILE A 340 -7.10 29.43 -0.90
C ILE A 340 -6.83 30.15 -2.23
N ALA A 341 -7.49 29.72 -3.28
CA ALA A 341 -7.31 30.26 -4.63
C ALA A 341 -8.14 31.52 -4.86
N ALA A 342 -9.39 31.54 -4.36
CA ALA A 342 -10.29 32.69 -4.48
C ALA A 342 -11.25 32.83 -3.32
N ARG A 343 -11.76 34.05 -3.11
CA ARG A 343 -12.88 34.38 -2.24
C ARG A 343 -13.69 35.52 -2.85
N GLY A 344 -14.83 35.18 -3.47
CA GLY A 344 -15.84 36.09 -4.01
C GLY A 344 -16.85 36.56 -2.96
N ALA A 345 -17.03 35.77 -1.92
CA ALA A 345 -18.02 36.01 -0.89
C ALA A 345 -17.87 37.36 -0.17
N SER A 346 -19.00 38.04 0.01
CA SER A 346 -19.15 39.14 0.96
C SER A 346 -19.45 38.65 2.38
N HIS A 347 -19.99 37.44 2.51
CA HIS A 347 -20.18 36.79 3.79
C HIS A 347 -18.87 36.25 4.36
N HIS A 348 -18.79 36.19 5.68
CA HIS A 348 -17.67 35.61 6.38
C HIS A 348 -17.88 34.11 6.53
N ASN A 349 -17.02 33.31 5.90
CA ASN A 349 -17.13 31.86 5.88
C ASN A 349 -15.89 31.19 6.48
N GLY A 350 -16.13 30.26 7.40
CA GLY A 350 -15.14 29.31 7.85
C GLY A 350 -15.06 28.12 6.88
N PHE A 351 -14.00 27.33 7.02
CA PHE A 351 -13.77 26.10 6.24
C PHE A 351 -13.38 24.97 7.18
N ALA A 352 -13.98 23.81 6.99
CA ALA A 352 -13.78 22.64 7.82
C ALA A 352 -13.75 21.35 7.01
N LEU A 353 -13.17 20.33 7.63
CA LEU A 353 -13.06 18.98 7.14
C LEU A 353 -13.73 18.03 8.13
N ARG A 354 -14.64 17.15 7.66
CA ARG A 354 -15.13 16.00 8.40
C ARG A 354 -14.53 14.72 7.83
N LEU A 355 -14.01 13.88 8.70
CA LEU A 355 -13.56 12.53 8.39
C LEU A 355 -14.75 11.58 8.59
N MET A 356 -15.41 11.20 7.50
CA MET A 356 -16.63 10.39 7.56
C MET A 356 -16.35 9.00 8.11
N ASP A 357 -17.21 8.50 8.98
CA ASP A 357 -17.12 7.21 9.65
C ASP A 357 -15.89 7.07 10.59
N MET A 358 -15.25 8.18 10.96
CA MET A 358 -14.14 8.22 11.92
C MET A 358 -14.52 9.04 13.14
N THR A 359 -14.41 8.46 14.33
CA THR A 359 -14.73 9.16 15.59
C THR A 359 -13.64 10.17 15.97
N PRO A 360 -13.96 11.22 16.74
CA PRO A 360 -12.98 12.24 17.14
C PRO A 360 -11.74 11.72 17.84
N ASP A 361 -11.82 10.62 18.57
CA ASP A 361 -10.72 9.96 19.26
C ASP A 361 -9.74 9.20 18.33
N THR A 362 -10.10 9.02 17.07
CA THR A 362 -9.18 8.53 16.01
C THR A 362 -8.12 9.56 15.68
N VAL A 363 -8.42 10.86 15.83
CA VAL A 363 -7.50 11.96 15.54
C VAL A 363 -6.57 12.20 16.73
N GLY A 364 -5.27 12.03 16.48
CA GLY A 364 -4.20 12.34 17.41
C GLY A 364 -3.73 13.79 17.30
N ALA A 365 -2.41 13.97 17.21
CA ALA A 365 -1.83 15.29 16.96
C ALA A 365 -2.31 15.85 15.62
N SER A 366 -2.68 17.11 15.59
CA SER A 366 -3.02 17.79 14.34
C SER A 366 -2.61 19.25 14.35
N THR A 367 -2.03 19.71 13.25
CA THR A 367 -1.54 21.07 13.10
C THR A 367 -1.96 21.65 11.75
N LEU A 368 -2.35 22.92 11.75
CA LEU A 368 -2.57 23.71 10.54
C LEU A 368 -1.50 24.77 10.43
N THR A 369 -0.75 24.75 9.36
CA THR A 369 0.12 25.85 8.96
C THR A 369 -0.53 26.60 7.81
N ILE A 370 -0.82 27.88 7.99
CA ILE A 370 -1.41 28.75 6.96
C ILE A 370 -0.65 30.06 6.91
N ASN A 371 -0.23 30.46 5.73
CA ASN A 371 0.57 31.66 5.51
C ASN A 371 1.78 31.73 6.47
N GLY A 372 2.44 30.61 6.69
CA GLY A 372 3.63 30.47 7.54
C GLY A 372 3.38 30.51 9.06
N THR A 373 2.13 30.55 9.50
CA THR A 373 1.77 30.48 10.92
C THR A 373 1.14 29.14 11.24
N THR A 374 1.65 28.45 12.28
CA THR A 374 1.17 27.13 12.71
C THR A 374 0.22 27.23 13.89
N PHE A 375 -0.86 26.47 13.85
CA PHE A 375 -1.91 26.37 14.87
C PHE A 375 -2.16 24.90 15.21
N GLU A 376 -2.16 24.58 16.48
CA GLU A 376 -2.67 23.30 16.96
C GLU A 376 -4.17 23.17 16.65
N LYS A 377 -4.57 21.97 16.20
CA LYS A 377 -5.95 21.64 15.89
C LYS A 377 -6.41 20.46 16.73
N SER A 378 -7.72 20.37 16.91
CA SER A 378 -8.39 19.23 17.51
C SER A 378 -9.79 19.10 16.93
N PRO A 379 -10.37 17.90 16.92
CA PRO A 379 -11.76 17.72 16.50
C PRO A 379 -12.73 18.57 17.32
N GLU A 380 -13.76 19.07 16.65
CA GLU A 380 -14.86 19.79 17.32
C GLU A 380 -15.58 18.89 18.32
N SER A 381 -15.99 19.47 19.44
CA SER A 381 -16.83 18.78 20.42
C SER A 381 -18.24 18.56 19.89
N PHE A 382 -18.91 17.53 20.42
CA PHE A 382 -20.30 17.17 20.10
C PHE A 382 -20.53 16.73 18.65
N GLN A 383 -19.52 16.14 18.04
CA GLN A 383 -19.57 15.52 16.71
C GLN A 383 -19.45 14.00 16.84
N THR A 384 -20.20 13.27 16.03
CA THR A 384 -20.09 11.81 15.90
C THR A 384 -18.84 11.44 15.10
N ASP A 385 -18.66 12.10 13.96
CA ASP A 385 -17.46 12.00 13.14
C ASP A 385 -16.43 13.06 13.56
N ALA A 386 -15.16 12.82 13.30
CA ALA A 386 -14.13 13.80 13.55
C ALA A 386 -14.27 14.99 12.58
N VAL A 387 -14.53 16.16 13.11
CA VAL A 387 -14.62 17.42 12.36
C VAL A 387 -13.49 18.34 12.79
N ILE A 388 -12.63 18.73 11.84
CA ILE A 388 -11.49 19.64 12.07
C ILE A 388 -11.81 20.97 11.39
N GLN A 389 -11.94 22.02 12.16
CA GLN A 389 -12.08 23.39 11.64
C GLN A 389 -10.71 23.91 11.23
N LEU A 390 -10.45 24.09 9.91
CA LEU A 390 -9.21 24.67 9.43
C LEU A 390 -9.14 26.15 9.84
N TRP A 391 -10.15 26.95 9.46
CA TRP A 391 -10.28 28.34 9.89
C TRP A 391 -11.75 28.74 10.08
N SER A 392 -11.96 29.78 10.90
CA SER A 392 -13.30 30.31 11.19
C SER A 392 -13.75 31.40 10.23
N ASP A 393 -12.83 32.03 9.51
CA ASP A 393 -13.10 33.16 8.62
C ASP A 393 -12.03 33.28 7.53
N SER A 394 -12.40 33.03 6.30
CA SER A 394 -11.51 33.13 5.12
C SER A 394 -11.00 34.56 4.87
N HIS A 395 -11.72 35.59 5.29
CA HIS A 395 -11.29 36.98 5.14
C HIS A 395 -10.01 37.31 5.90
N GLN A 396 -9.69 36.57 6.97
CA GLN A 396 -8.46 36.77 7.74
C GLN A 396 -7.19 36.57 6.90
N PHE A 397 -7.28 35.73 5.86
CA PHE A 397 -6.14 35.35 5.04
C PHE A 397 -6.18 35.97 3.63
N THR A 398 -7.35 36.42 3.18
CA THR A 398 -7.60 36.86 1.81
C THR A 398 -7.92 38.35 1.71
N THR A 399 -7.28 39.17 2.56
CA THR A 399 -7.45 40.62 2.53
C THR A 399 -6.70 41.25 1.34
N THR A 400 -7.44 41.91 0.47
CA THR A 400 -6.87 42.57 -0.72
C THR A 400 -6.25 43.95 -0.43
N GLY A 401 -6.68 44.60 0.64
CA GLY A 401 -6.30 46.00 0.92
C GLY A 401 -6.94 47.04 -0.01
N GLU A 402 -7.83 46.59 -0.92
CA GLU A 402 -8.52 47.40 -1.91
C GLU A 402 -9.94 47.74 -1.47
N SER A 403 -10.69 48.49 -2.30
CA SER A 403 -12.06 48.93 -1.99
C SER A 403 -13.01 48.72 -3.16
N GLY A 404 -14.32 48.79 -2.90
CA GLY A 404 -15.37 48.59 -3.90
C GLY A 404 -15.45 47.13 -4.37
N GLN A 405 -15.47 46.89 -5.66
CA GLN A 405 -15.50 45.56 -6.25
C GLN A 405 -14.18 44.78 -6.13
N CYS A 406 -13.11 45.45 -5.71
CA CYS A 406 -11.81 44.84 -5.53
C CYS A 406 -11.54 44.35 -4.09
N THR A 407 -12.57 44.24 -3.28
CA THR A 407 -12.49 43.60 -1.96
C THR A 407 -12.56 42.06 -2.05
N HIS A 408 -12.98 41.53 -3.18
CA HIS A 408 -12.98 40.09 -3.46
C HIS A 408 -11.58 39.63 -3.86
N PHE A 409 -11.19 38.45 -3.40
CA PHE A 409 -9.85 37.92 -3.63
C PHE A 409 -9.86 37.02 -4.87
N ASN A 410 -9.09 37.41 -5.90
CA ASN A 410 -8.87 36.66 -7.13
C ASN A 410 -10.13 36.26 -7.95
N THR A 411 -11.22 37.01 -7.90
CA THR A 411 -12.43 36.71 -8.67
C THR A 411 -12.74 37.76 -9.76
N ASN A 412 -12.07 38.89 -9.76
CA ASN A 412 -12.33 39.97 -10.69
C ASN A 412 -11.04 40.43 -11.42
N LYS A 413 -10.99 40.18 -12.74
CA LYS A 413 -9.85 40.54 -13.60
C LYS A 413 -9.52 42.06 -13.66
N SER A 414 -10.44 42.91 -13.24
CA SER A 414 -10.20 44.38 -13.18
C SER A 414 -9.44 44.81 -11.93
N CYS A 415 -9.22 43.88 -11.01
CA CYS A 415 -8.55 44.12 -9.72
C CYS A 415 -7.15 43.53 -9.73
N SER A 416 -6.36 43.83 -8.69
CA SER A 416 -5.07 43.17 -8.51
C SER A 416 -5.24 41.67 -8.27
N GLU A 417 -4.37 40.90 -8.86
CA GLU A 417 -4.27 39.47 -8.60
C GLU A 417 -3.26 39.21 -7.49
N PHE A 418 -3.56 38.27 -6.61
CA PHE A 418 -2.75 37.90 -5.48
C PHE A 418 -2.35 36.45 -5.58
N GLU A 419 -1.18 36.10 -5.07
CA GLU A 419 -0.78 34.71 -4.93
C GLU A 419 -1.81 33.96 -4.04
N PRO A 420 -2.21 32.75 -4.43
CA PRO A 420 -3.04 31.89 -3.57
C PRO A 420 -2.41 31.71 -2.19
N VAL A 421 -3.23 31.62 -1.16
CA VAL A 421 -2.76 31.51 0.23
C VAL A 421 -2.51 30.05 0.58
N PRO A 422 -1.24 29.61 0.72
CA PRO A 422 -0.93 28.22 0.98
C PRO A 422 -1.27 27.82 2.42
N PHE A 423 -1.71 26.58 2.58
CA PHE A 423 -1.86 25.93 3.89
C PHE A 423 -1.47 24.45 3.83
N THR A 424 -1.14 23.92 5.01
CA THR A 424 -0.92 22.49 5.23
C THR A 424 -1.64 22.10 6.50
N LEU A 425 -2.53 21.11 6.43
CA LEU A 425 -3.11 20.45 7.60
C LEU A 425 -2.46 19.09 7.74
N ASP A 426 -1.71 18.89 8.80
CA ASP A 426 -1.08 17.63 9.17
C ASP A 426 -1.87 16.97 10.29
N VAL A 427 -2.26 15.71 10.11
CA VAL A 427 -3.10 14.95 11.04
C VAL A 427 -2.51 13.55 11.24
N GLU A 428 -2.21 13.24 12.49
CA GLU A 428 -1.84 11.88 12.89
C GLU A 428 -3.07 11.14 13.43
N PHE A 429 -3.10 9.82 13.23
CA PHE A 429 -4.11 8.97 13.84
C PHE A 429 -3.58 8.30 15.11
N THR A 430 -4.44 8.16 16.11
CA THR A 430 -4.09 7.49 17.39
C THR A 430 -3.91 5.99 17.23
N THR A 431 -4.48 5.39 16.20
CA THR A 431 -4.41 3.98 15.85
C THR A 431 -4.44 3.84 14.34
N GLY A 432 -3.78 2.83 13.79
CA GLY A 432 -3.79 2.56 12.36
C GLY A 432 -5.22 2.41 11.80
N VAL A 433 -5.47 3.05 10.68
CA VAL A 433 -6.74 3.03 9.95
C VAL A 433 -6.58 2.10 8.74
N SER A 434 -7.56 1.23 8.51
CA SER A 434 -7.46 0.24 7.43
C SER A 434 -7.73 0.79 6.03
N THR A 435 -8.51 1.87 5.93
CA THR A 435 -8.85 2.50 4.64
C THR A 435 -9.05 4.00 4.82
N LEU A 436 -8.41 4.78 3.97
CA LEU A 436 -8.63 6.21 3.85
C LEU A 436 -8.55 6.57 2.37
N ASN A 437 -9.58 7.15 1.83
CA ASN A 437 -9.60 7.62 0.45
C ASN A 437 -10.24 9.01 0.39
N HIS A 438 -10.08 9.70 -0.73
CA HIS A 438 -10.57 11.07 -0.85
C HIS A 438 -12.09 11.22 -0.66
N SER A 439 -12.88 10.17 -0.82
CA SER A 439 -14.31 10.18 -0.52
C SER A 439 -14.64 10.11 0.97
N SER A 440 -13.67 9.74 1.82
CA SER A 440 -13.82 9.82 3.28
C SER A 440 -13.75 11.25 3.82
N PHE A 441 -13.34 12.20 2.96
CA PHE A 441 -13.20 13.61 3.32
C PHE A 441 -14.40 14.40 2.83
N ASP A 442 -15.15 14.96 3.76
CA ASP A 442 -16.23 15.89 3.50
C ASP A 442 -15.78 17.31 3.87
N PHE A 443 -15.43 18.08 2.87
CA PHE A 443 -15.07 19.49 3.03
C PHE A 443 -16.33 20.34 2.95
N PHE A 444 -16.42 21.33 3.82
CA PHE A 444 -17.58 22.23 3.86
C PHE A 444 -17.23 23.62 4.34
N ILE A 445 -18.05 24.57 3.97
CA ILE A 445 -18.00 25.93 4.51
C ILE A 445 -19.12 26.15 5.53
N PHE A 446 -18.90 27.06 6.44
CA PHE A 446 -19.93 27.45 7.41
C PHE A 446 -19.85 28.95 7.67
N ARG A 447 -20.95 29.58 8.10
CA ARG A 447 -20.97 30.99 8.47
C ARG A 447 -20.17 31.22 9.74
N THR A 448 -19.26 32.20 9.72
CA THR A 448 -18.45 32.58 10.89
C THR A 448 -19.30 32.92 12.11
N GLU A 449 -20.40 33.66 11.89
CA GLU A 449 -21.35 34.09 12.93
C GLU A 449 -22.35 33.03 13.33
N ASP A 450 -22.48 31.94 12.58
CA ASP A 450 -23.43 30.86 12.82
C ASP A 450 -22.91 29.51 12.38
N ARG A 451 -22.16 28.81 13.25
CA ARG A 451 -21.57 27.52 12.99
C ARG A 451 -22.55 26.45 12.51
N SER A 452 -23.83 26.61 12.85
CA SER A 452 -24.88 25.66 12.43
C SER A 452 -25.37 25.86 11.00
N HIS A 453 -24.89 26.91 10.32
CA HIS A 453 -25.19 27.19 8.93
C HIS A 453 -24.02 26.63 8.06
N GLU A 454 -24.15 25.38 7.67
CA GLU A 454 -23.17 24.63 6.88
C GLU A 454 -23.59 24.48 5.43
N ILE A 455 -22.61 24.39 4.53
CA ILE A 455 -22.81 24.12 3.10
C ILE A 455 -21.80 23.06 2.68
N HIS A 456 -22.32 21.88 2.34
CA HIS A 456 -21.56 20.71 1.93
C HIS A 456 -21.72 20.42 0.44
N PHE A 457 -20.93 19.47 -0.08
CA PHE A 457 -21.15 18.94 -1.41
C PHE A 457 -22.50 18.21 -1.52
N ALA A 458 -23.03 18.11 -2.74
CA ALA A 458 -24.28 17.40 -2.98
C ALA A 458 -24.26 15.97 -2.43
N ASN A 459 -25.30 15.59 -1.71
CA ASN A 459 -25.51 14.29 -1.06
C ASN A 459 -24.59 13.97 0.14
N TYR A 460 -23.71 14.86 0.56
CA TYR A 460 -23.03 14.73 1.84
C TYR A 460 -23.99 15.19 2.94
N PRO A 461 -24.27 14.37 3.97
CA PRO A 461 -25.08 14.79 5.09
C PRO A 461 -24.34 15.86 5.92
N PRO A 462 -25.03 16.79 6.55
CA PRO A 462 -24.39 17.80 7.40
C PRO A 462 -23.82 17.18 8.68
N THR A 463 -23.08 17.98 9.46
CA THR A 463 -22.55 17.56 10.75
C THR A 463 -23.62 17.59 11.86
N ASP A 464 -23.29 17.11 13.07
CA ASP A 464 -24.22 17.11 14.21
C ASP A 464 -24.55 18.54 14.73
N LEU A 465 -23.72 19.53 14.37
CA LEU A 465 -23.97 20.92 14.76
C LEU A 465 -24.92 21.67 13.80
N PHE A 466 -25.28 21.07 12.69
CA PHE A 466 -26.09 21.68 11.66
C PHE A 466 -27.53 21.93 12.13
N ASP A 467 -28.11 23.09 11.80
CA ASP A 467 -29.53 23.38 12.01
C ASP A 467 -30.41 22.76 10.92
N ALA A 468 -30.90 21.53 11.16
CA ALA A 468 -31.78 20.82 10.24
C ALA A 468 -33.07 21.58 9.85
N GLY A 469 -33.45 22.60 10.61
CA GLY A 469 -34.59 23.50 10.29
C GLY A 469 -34.33 24.37 9.06
N ARG A 470 -33.13 24.37 8.49
CA ARG A 470 -32.78 25.11 7.27
C ARG A 470 -33.11 24.35 6.00
N PHE A 471 -33.21 23.01 6.05
CA PHE A 471 -33.54 22.19 4.89
C PHE A 471 -34.93 22.49 4.31
N GLY A 472 -35.06 22.39 3.01
CA GLY A 472 -36.28 22.60 2.26
C GLY A 472 -36.78 24.05 2.25
N ARG A 473 -35.90 25.04 2.51
CA ARG A 473 -36.23 26.47 2.47
C ARG A 473 -35.73 27.10 1.18
N PHE A 474 -36.44 28.09 0.69
CA PHE A 474 -36.12 28.84 -0.54
C PHE A 474 -35.93 27.89 -1.73
N ASP A 475 -34.74 27.85 -2.29
CA ASP A 475 -34.39 27.04 -3.47
C ASP A 475 -33.89 25.64 -3.10
N ASP A 476 -33.57 25.39 -1.82
CA ASP A 476 -33.10 24.09 -1.35
C ASP A 476 -34.24 23.06 -1.30
N THR A 477 -33.91 21.83 -1.75
CA THR A 477 -34.83 20.67 -1.70
C THR A 477 -34.25 19.51 -0.90
N SER A 478 -33.37 19.81 0.01
CA SER A 478 -32.77 18.78 0.88
C SER A 478 -33.83 18.14 1.78
N ASP A 479 -33.74 16.80 1.89
CA ASP A 479 -34.61 15.97 2.74
C ASP A 479 -33.80 14.80 3.30
N ALA A 480 -33.55 14.84 4.60
CA ALA A 480 -32.80 13.82 5.32
C ALA A 480 -33.42 12.41 5.21
N ASN A 481 -34.77 12.30 5.08
CA ASN A 481 -35.43 11.01 4.95
C ASN A 481 -35.12 10.29 3.64
N THR A 482 -34.74 11.04 2.61
CA THR A 482 -34.39 10.51 1.28
C THR A 482 -32.89 10.59 1.01
N GLN A 483 -32.09 11.00 2.00
CA GLN A 483 -30.64 11.22 1.89
C GLN A 483 -30.27 12.20 0.75
N ARG A 484 -31.14 13.17 0.52
CA ARG A 484 -30.94 14.23 -0.44
C ARG A 484 -30.44 15.47 0.29
N TYR A 485 -29.24 15.90 0.00
CA TYR A 485 -28.62 17.03 0.70
C TYR A 485 -28.04 18.05 -0.27
N PHE A 486 -28.17 19.32 0.05
CA PHE A 486 -27.54 20.48 -0.61
C PHE A 486 -27.74 20.49 -2.13
N LYS A 487 -28.97 20.27 -2.55
CA LYS A 487 -29.40 20.33 -3.96
C LYS A 487 -30.73 21.06 -4.11
N ASN A 488 -30.85 21.84 -5.18
CA ASN A 488 -32.11 22.43 -5.57
C ASN A 488 -33.02 21.44 -6.36
N VAL A 489 -34.17 21.90 -6.84
CA VAL A 489 -35.13 21.08 -7.58
C VAL A 489 -34.56 20.48 -8.87
N ASN A 490 -33.58 21.13 -9.49
CA ASN A 490 -32.90 20.69 -10.72
C ASN A 490 -31.59 19.91 -10.41
N ASN A 491 -31.40 19.46 -9.19
CA ASN A 491 -30.19 18.81 -8.67
C ASN A 491 -28.93 19.68 -8.65
N LEU A 492 -29.01 20.96 -8.92
CA LEU A 492 -27.90 21.88 -8.87
C LEU A 492 -27.38 22.00 -7.44
N PRO A 493 -26.06 21.81 -7.19
CA PRO A 493 -25.44 21.83 -5.85
C PRO A 493 -25.04 23.23 -5.42
N TRP A 494 -24.61 23.41 -4.15
CA TRP A 494 -23.94 24.63 -3.64
C TRP A 494 -22.45 24.42 -3.37
N GLY A 495 -21.96 23.21 -3.57
CA GLY A 495 -20.53 22.86 -3.51
C GLY A 495 -20.19 21.84 -4.57
N ILE A 496 -19.06 22.01 -5.21
CA ILE A 496 -18.54 21.09 -6.24
C ILE A 496 -17.09 20.71 -5.92
N LYS A 497 -16.75 19.48 -6.31
CA LYS A 497 -15.40 18.92 -6.18
C LYS A 497 -14.94 18.42 -7.54
N ILE A 498 -13.82 18.92 -8.02
CA ILE A 498 -13.28 18.64 -9.36
C ILE A 498 -11.86 18.10 -9.18
N SER A 499 -11.61 16.87 -9.64
CA SER A 499 -10.28 16.23 -9.55
C SER A 499 -9.33 16.77 -10.62
N ASP A 500 -9.22 18.09 -10.71
CA ASP A 500 -8.37 18.82 -11.65
C ASP A 500 -8.13 20.25 -11.11
N ASP A 501 -7.13 20.92 -11.66
CA ASP A 501 -6.93 22.36 -11.47
C ASP A 501 -7.91 23.13 -12.36
N TRP A 502 -8.99 23.54 -11.76
CA TRP A 502 -10.12 24.11 -12.48
C TRP A 502 -10.10 25.63 -12.52
N ASN A 503 -10.43 26.19 -13.68
CA ASN A 503 -10.64 27.61 -13.88
C ASN A 503 -12.07 28.00 -13.50
N TYR A 504 -12.26 28.54 -12.31
CA TYR A 504 -13.57 28.99 -11.83
C TYR A 504 -14.08 30.23 -12.59
N PRO A 505 -15.43 30.40 -12.72
CA PRO A 505 -16.03 31.59 -13.31
C PRO A 505 -15.65 32.87 -12.55
N ARG A 506 -15.60 33.97 -13.28
CA ARG A 506 -15.41 35.30 -12.65
C ARG A 506 -16.66 35.70 -11.88
N GLU A 507 -16.50 36.61 -10.97
CA GLU A 507 -17.54 37.25 -10.17
C GLU A 507 -18.76 37.62 -11.01
N TYR A 508 -19.95 37.17 -10.59
CA TYR A 508 -21.25 37.35 -11.25
C TYR A 508 -21.42 36.63 -12.59
N ILE A 509 -20.62 35.64 -12.90
CA ILE A 509 -20.76 34.82 -14.11
C ILE A 509 -21.25 33.42 -13.74
N ASP A 510 -22.55 33.19 -13.94
CA ASP A 510 -23.19 31.90 -13.69
C ASP A 510 -22.45 30.75 -14.38
N ILE A 511 -22.17 29.66 -13.63
CA ILE A 511 -21.48 28.47 -14.12
C ILE A 511 -22.21 27.82 -15.30
N LEU A 512 -23.56 27.88 -15.35
CA LEU A 512 -24.35 27.34 -16.46
C LEU A 512 -24.04 28.07 -17.76
N TRP A 513 -23.60 29.31 -17.66
CA TRP A 513 -23.17 30.08 -18.82
C TRP A 513 -21.68 29.88 -19.13
N ALA A 514 -20.83 29.83 -18.12
CA ALA A 514 -19.40 29.60 -18.30
C ALA A 514 -19.12 28.17 -18.80
N TYR A 515 -19.83 27.19 -18.25
CA TYR A 515 -19.70 25.76 -18.55
C TYR A 515 -21.06 25.14 -18.95
N PRO A 516 -21.52 25.28 -20.18
CA PRO A 516 -22.86 24.84 -20.59
C PRO A 516 -23.16 23.34 -20.41
N ALA A 517 -22.11 22.50 -20.39
CA ALA A 517 -22.25 21.07 -20.14
C ALA A 517 -22.42 20.68 -18.65
N PHE A 518 -22.28 21.64 -17.74
CA PHE A 518 -22.44 21.43 -16.30
C PHE A 518 -23.86 20.97 -15.95
N GLU A 519 -24.90 21.57 -16.56
CA GLU A 519 -26.28 21.18 -16.35
C GLU A 519 -26.52 19.70 -16.68
N GLN A 520 -26.03 19.23 -17.83
CA GLN A 520 -26.15 17.83 -18.25
C GLN A 520 -25.45 16.88 -17.26
N TRP A 521 -24.28 17.26 -16.79
CA TRP A 521 -23.55 16.49 -15.77
C TRP A 521 -24.36 16.38 -14.47
N VAL A 522 -24.92 17.48 -13.99
CA VAL A 522 -25.72 17.53 -12.77
C VAL A 522 -27.02 16.73 -12.93
N GLU A 523 -27.76 16.91 -14.02
CA GLU A 523 -29.03 16.20 -14.30
C GLU A 523 -28.81 14.68 -14.36
N SER A 524 -27.70 14.23 -14.94
CA SER A 524 -27.34 12.82 -15.02
C SER A 524 -26.76 12.26 -13.72
N SER A 525 -26.66 13.06 -12.65
CA SER A 525 -26.00 12.71 -11.39
C SER A 525 -24.52 12.31 -11.58
N GLY A 526 -23.82 13.00 -12.47
CA GLY A 526 -22.39 12.80 -12.73
C GLY A 526 -22.04 11.71 -13.75
N VAL A 527 -23.04 11.12 -14.41
CA VAL A 527 -22.83 10.01 -15.37
C VAL A 527 -22.49 10.51 -16.78
N GLU A 528 -23.16 11.58 -17.22
CA GLU A 528 -22.93 12.20 -18.53
C GLU A 528 -22.07 13.46 -18.40
N ALA A 529 -21.49 13.91 -19.50
CA ALA A 529 -20.65 15.10 -19.57
C ALA A 529 -19.57 15.17 -18.48
N THR A 530 -18.92 14.06 -18.15
CA THR A 530 -17.93 13.94 -17.04
C THR A 530 -16.73 14.86 -17.18
N ASN A 531 -16.46 15.34 -18.40
CA ASN A 531 -15.41 16.30 -18.70
C ASN A 531 -15.93 17.75 -18.86
N TRP A 532 -17.11 18.07 -18.32
CA TRP A 532 -17.76 19.38 -18.44
C TRP A 532 -16.85 20.54 -18.05
N HIS A 533 -15.98 20.33 -17.08
CA HIS A 533 -15.02 21.31 -16.54
C HIS A 533 -13.83 21.61 -17.45
N GLN A 534 -13.56 20.72 -18.42
CA GLN A 534 -12.45 20.86 -19.38
C GLN A 534 -12.89 21.52 -20.69
N ILE A 535 -14.20 21.61 -20.93
CA ILE A 535 -14.76 22.09 -22.20
C ILE A 535 -15.33 23.48 -22.01
N SER A 536 -14.73 24.46 -22.68
CA SER A 536 -15.32 25.76 -22.81
C SER A 536 -14.90 26.47 -24.10
N ASP A 537 -15.90 27.02 -24.76
CA ASP A 537 -15.78 27.93 -25.91
C ASP A 537 -15.82 29.43 -25.48
N ARG A 538 -15.90 29.70 -24.18
CA ARG A 538 -16.12 31.03 -23.59
C ARG A 538 -15.03 31.46 -22.62
N SER A 539 -13.78 31.37 -23.04
CA SER A 539 -12.61 31.68 -22.18
C SER A 539 -12.62 33.05 -21.50
N THR A 540 -13.39 34.01 -22.06
CA THR A 540 -13.55 35.35 -21.45
C THR A 540 -14.42 35.38 -20.19
N HIS A 541 -15.17 34.30 -19.92
CA HIS A 541 -16.04 34.16 -18.75
C HIS A 541 -15.36 33.51 -17.56
N TYR A 542 -14.16 32.93 -17.75
CA TYR A 542 -13.41 32.38 -16.65
C TYR A 542 -12.53 33.42 -15.97
N TYR A 543 -12.25 33.17 -14.72
CA TYR A 543 -11.08 33.71 -14.12
C TYR A 543 -9.88 32.85 -14.56
N VAL A 544 -8.94 33.45 -15.23
CA VAL A 544 -7.68 32.81 -15.60
C VAL A 544 -6.58 33.67 -15.01
N ALA A 545 -5.79 33.06 -14.12
CA ALA A 545 -4.55 33.68 -13.67
C ALA A 545 -3.63 33.86 -14.90
N GLU A 546 -3.01 35.04 -15.05
CA GLU A 546 -2.08 35.32 -16.14
C GLU A 546 -0.70 34.74 -15.86
#